data_d7e3627b6ac5a1f07f621142afefd657
#
_entry.id   d7e3627b6ac5a1f07f621142afefd657
#
_cell.length_a   1.000
_cell.length_b   1.000
_cell.length_c   1.000
_cell.angle_alpha   90.00
_cell.angle_beta   90.00
_cell.angle_gamma   90.00
#
_symmetry.space_group_name_H-M   'P 1'
#
loop_
_entity.id
_entity.type
_entity.pdbx_description
1 polymer ?
#
loop_
_entity_poly.entity_id
_entity_poly.type
_entity_poly.pdbx_seq_one_letter_code
_entity_poly.pdbx_strand_id
1 'polypeptide(L)'
;MAYCGGLDWGSAEHGVCIIEHDSGKVAAQFPVPHDAAGIADLMRRLARLAPPADLPIAIERPSGLIVDALVAAGHPVVPIHPNVVKASRPRYRAAGGKSDRGDAYLLADLLRTDGHRFRRLVPCSDEIKALRALVRGRDALVAQRLVLANQLRALLDSFWPGAAAIFADIDSPIALAFVRRYPTPDSAARLAEKRIKAFMAQHSYCGRRTASELLARLRSAPPGLAGDSEADAKGELVRALAAILTALVTQIAELTSRIEHTIGELPDGQILTSFPRAGRICAAQILAELGDVRERFPAEDQLAAEAGVCPVTHQSGKRRGVVFRWACNHRLRAAITCFADNSRHSSPWAADIYQRAKGRGCDHPHAVRILARAWVRVLWRAWQDRTRYDPTRHRGSRVSTA
;
A
#
# COMPACT_ATOMS: atom_id res chain seq x y z
N MET A 1 5.55 -35.98 -9.48
CA MET A 1 5.09 -34.98 -10.47
C MET A 1 5.79 -35.26 -11.78
N ALA A 2 5.05 -35.45 -12.88
CA ALA A 2 5.66 -35.68 -14.18
C ALA A 2 6.05 -34.38 -14.90
N TYR A 3 5.33 -33.31 -14.59
CA TYR A 3 5.50 -32.01 -15.27
C TYR A 3 5.52 -30.85 -14.29
N CYS A 4 6.11 -29.72 -14.70
CA CYS A 4 5.94 -28.41 -14.08
C CYS A 4 5.88 -27.32 -15.15
N GLY A 5 5.19 -26.24 -14.85
CA GLY A 5 4.97 -25.15 -15.79
C GLY A 5 5.52 -23.81 -15.33
N GLY A 6 5.79 -22.94 -16.29
CA GLY A 6 6.08 -21.53 -16.09
C GLY A 6 5.13 -20.68 -16.92
N LEU A 7 4.63 -19.61 -16.33
CA LEU A 7 3.75 -18.66 -16.99
C LEU A 7 4.33 -17.26 -16.86
N ASP A 8 4.73 -16.68 -17.99
CA ASP A 8 5.11 -15.28 -18.08
C ASP A 8 3.90 -14.42 -18.42
N TRP A 9 3.64 -13.41 -17.59
CA TRP A 9 2.44 -12.58 -17.70
C TRP A 9 2.63 -11.47 -18.74
N GLY A 10 1.70 -11.38 -19.67
CA GLY A 10 1.57 -10.26 -20.61
C GLY A 10 0.17 -9.65 -20.56
N SER A 11 0.02 -8.40 -20.96
CA SER A 11 -1.27 -7.70 -20.93
C SER A 11 -2.24 -8.17 -22.00
N ALA A 12 -1.75 -8.58 -23.16
CA ALA A 12 -2.55 -9.08 -24.26
C ALA A 12 -2.44 -10.62 -24.42
N GLU A 13 -1.28 -11.16 -24.12
CA GLU A 13 -0.95 -12.56 -24.30
C GLU A 13 0.04 -13.01 -23.23
N HIS A 14 -0.10 -14.23 -22.72
CA HIS A 14 0.80 -14.86 -21.75
C HIS A 14 1.67 -15.91 -22.44
N GLY A 15 2.94 -15.99 -22.08
CA GLY A 15 3.81 -17.09 -22.46
C GLY A 15 3.65 -18.27 -21.50
N VAL A 16 3.39 -19.47 -22.01
CA VAL A 16 3.32 -20.69 -21.18
C VAL A 16 4.34 -21.70 -21.68
N CYS A 17 5.08 -22.31 -20.73
CA CYS A 17 6.01 -23.39 -20.99
C CYS A 17 5.80 -24.50 -19.97
N ILE A 18 5.58 -25.72 -20.44
CA ILE A 18 5.48 -26.93 -19.62
C ILE A 18 6.67 -27.80 -19.92
N ILE A 19 7.36 -28.25 -18.90
CA ILE A 19 8.55 -29.10 -18.99
C ILE A 19 8.36 -30.40 -18.21
N GLU A 20 9.02 -31.45 -18.64
CA GLU A 20 9.15 -32.68 -17.89
C GLU A 20 10.02 -32.44 -16.65
N HIS A 21 9.54 -32.89 -15.49
CA HIS A 21 10.25 -32.66 -14.23
C HIS A 21 11.64 -33.32 -14.20
N ASP A 22 11.78 -34.53 -14.70
CA ASP A 22 13.03 -35.29 -14.59
C ASP A 22 14.08 -34.84 -15.63
N SER A 23 13.65 -34.62 -16.88
CA SER A 23 14.57 -34.32 -17.98
C SER A 23 14.78 -32.82 -18.24
N GLY A 24 13.84 -31.97 -17.81
CA GLY A 24 13.79 -30.56 -18.18
C GLY A 24 13.43 -30.27 -19.63
N LYS A 25 13.05 -31.32 -20.39
CA LYS A 25 12.63 -31.18 -21.80
C LYS A 25 11.29 -30.47 -21.90
N VAL A 26 11.14 -29.61 -22.91
CA VAL A 26 9.89 -28.92 -23.19
C VAL A 26 8.86 -29.93 -23.70
N ALA A 27 7.80 -30.14 -22.94
CA ALA A 27 6.65 -30.95 -23.32
C ALA A 27 5.64 -30.13 -24.14
N ALA A 28 5.42 -28.86 -23.76
CA ALA A 28 4.55 -27.93 -24.50
C ALA A 28 5.00 -26.49 -24.27
N GLN A 29 4.90 -25.65 -25.31
CA GLN A 29 5.16 -24.23 -25.22
C GLN A 29 4.25 -23.48 -26.18
N PHE A 30 3.46 -22.54 -25.67
CA PHE A 30 2.45 -21.84 -26.46
C PHE A 30 2.07 -20.50 -25.84
N PRO A 31 1.60 -19.55 -26.64
CA PRO A 31 0.97 -18.33 -26.18
C PRO A 31 -0.47 -18.59 -25.72
N VAL A 32 -0.96 -17.75 -24.83
CA VAL A 32 -2.34 -17.76 -24.31
C VAL A 32 -2.89 -16.34 -24.36
N PRO A 33 -3.86 -16.05 -25.23
CA PRO A 33 -4.55 -14.76 -25.24
C PRO A 33 -5.16 -14.43 -23.88
N HIS A 34 -5.10 -13.15 -23.47
CA HIS A 34 -5.69 -12.69 -22.21
C HIS A 34 -7.19 -12.41 -22.37
N ASP A 35 -7.94 -13.43 -22.80
CA ASP A 35 -9.39 -13.42 -22.92
C ASP A 35 -10.01 -14.72 -22.39
N ALA A 36 -11.33 -14.77 -22.36
CA ALA A 36 -12.06 -15.92 -21.83
C ALA A 36 -11.76 -17.22 -22.60
N ALA A 37 -11.61 -17.15 -23.92
CA ALA A 37 -11.33 -18.30 -24.77
C ALA A 37 -9.91 -18.82 -24.55
N GLY A 38 -8.92 -17.93 -24.47
CA GLY A 38 -7.53 -18.27 -24.19
C GLY A 38 -7.35 -18.90 -22.81
N ILE A 39 -7.95 -18.33 -21.77
CA ILE A 39 -7.90 -18.91 -20.41
C ILE A 39 -8.56 -20.30 -20.38
N ALA A 40 -9.73 -20.45 -21.02
CA ALA A 40 -10.39 -21.75 -21.12
C ALA A 40 -9.56 -22.78 -21.90
N ASP A 41 -8.89 -22.36 -22.98
CA ASP A 41 -7.98 -23.20 -23.76
C ASP A 41 -6.76 -23.64 -22.94
N LEU A 42 -6.18 -22.73 -22.17
CA LEU A 42 -5.10 -23.05 -21.24
C LEU A 42 -5.52 -24.17 -20.28
N MET A 43 -6.66 -24.03 -19.61
CA MET A 43 -7.14 -25.05 -18.67
C MET A 43 -7.33 -26.41 -19.36
N ARG A 44 -7.91 -26.45 -20.57
CA ARG A 44 -8.05 -27.69 -21.36
C ARG A 44 -6.70 -28.33 -21.73
N ARG A 45 -5.71 -27.52 -22.13
CA ARG A 45 -4.36 -28.00 -22.47
C ARG A 45 -3.63 -28.57 -21.26
N LEU A 46 -3.69 -27.87 -20.11
CA LEU A 46 -3.07 -28.34 -18.87
C LEU A 46 -3.72 -29.65 -18.39
N ALA A 47 -5.04 -29.77 -18.42
CA ALA A 47 -5.78 -30.98 -18.02
C ALA A 47 -5.45 -32.22 -18.87
N ARG A 48 -5.00 -32.04 -20.13
CA ARG A 48 -4.54 -33.16 -20.98
C ARG A 48 -3.17 -33.69 -20.60
N LEU A 49 -2.35 -32.92 -19.87
CA LEU A 49 -0.99 -33.27 -19.51
C LEU A 49 -0.93 -33.99 -18.17
N ALA A 50 -1.66 -33.47 -17.18
CA ALA A 50 -1.70 -34.05 -15.83
C ALA A 50 -2.93 -33.54 -15.05
N PRO A 51 -3.33 -34.24 -13.96
CA PRO A 51 -4.26 -33.70 -12.98
C PRO A 51 -3.77 -32.35 -12.43
N PRO A 52 -4.66 -31.37 -12.21
CA PRO A 52 -4.24 -30.02 -11.76
C PRO A 52 -3.34 -30.03 -10.53
N ALA A 53 -3.63 -30.85 -9.52
CA ALA A 53 -2.84 -30.94 -8.29
C ALA A 53 -1.38 -31.40 -8.52
N ASP A 54 -1.12 -32.12 -9.63
CA ASP A 54 0.19 -32.67 -9.98
C ASP A 54 0.98 -31.79 -10.96
N LEU A 55 0.39 -30.67 -11.41
CA LEU A 55 0.99 -29.75 -12.36
C LEU A 55 1.16 -28.34 -11.72
N PRO A 56 2.23 -28.13 -10.94
CA PRO A 56 2.52 -26.82 -10.38
C PRO A 56 2.96 -25.82 -11.46
N ILE A 57 2.53 -24.58 -11.33
CA ILE A 57 2.82 -23.48 -12.28
C ILE A 57 3.56 -22.35 -11.57
N ALA A 58 4.78 -22.07 -12.01
CA ALA A 58 5.53 -20.90 -11.57
C ALA A 58 5.05 -19.63 -12.26
N ILE A 59 4.99 -18.53 -11.53
CA ILE A 59 4.57 -17.22 -12.05
C ILE A 59 5.32 -16.09 -11.34
N GLU A 60 5.66 -15.02 -12.09
CA GLU A 60 6.31 -13.85 -11.50
C GLU A 60 5.31 -12.93 -10.76
N ARG A 61 4.11 -12.77 -11.32
CA ARG A 61 3.05 -11.90 -10.77
C ARG A 61 1.96 -12.73 -10.09
N PRO A 62 1.87 -12.76 -8.75
CA PRO A 62 0.99 -13.67 -8.00
C PRO A 62 -0.46 -13.17 -7.88
N SER A 63 -0.99 -12.48 -8.88
CA SER A 63 -2.34 -11.93 -8.87
C SER A 63 -2.84 -11.66 -10.29
N GLY A 64 -4.15 -11.69 -10.47
CA GLY A 64 -4.84 -11.42 -11.73
C GLY A 64 -5.66 -12.62 -12.20
N LEU A 65 -6.50 -12.41 -13.21
CA LEU A 65 -7.51 -13.38 -13.68
C LEU A 65 -6.92 -14.76 -13.99
N ILE A 66 -5.73 -14.82 -14.60
CA ILE A 66 -5.11 -16.10 -14.94
C ILE A 66 -4.62 -16.86 -13.70
N VAL A 67 -4.16 -16.13 -12.66
CA VAL A 67 -3.80 -16.75 -11.37
C VAL A 67 -5.03 -17.30 -10.67
N ASP A 68 -6.11 -16.52 -10.66
CA ASP A 68 -7.38 -16.94 -10.06
C ASP A 68 -7.94 -18.17 -10.79
N ALA A 69 -7.85 -18.23 -12.13
CA ALA A 69 -8.26 -19.37 -12.93
C ALA A 69 -7.44 -20.63 -12.63
N LEU A 70 -6.11 -20.52 -12.53
CA LEU A 70 -5.22 -21.64 -12.17
C LEU A 70 -5.52 -22.16 -10.78
N VAL A 71 -5.70 -21.27 -9.80
CA VAL A 71 -6.05 -21.63 -8.42
C VAL A 71 -7.43 -22.30 -8.36
N ALA A 72 -8.43 -21.74 -9.06
CA ALA A 72 -9.77 -22.31 -9.12
C ALA A 72 -9.80 -23.69 -9.77
N ALA A 73 -8.93 -23.92 -10.77
CA ALA A 73 -8.76 -25.23 -11.39
C ALA A 73 -8.00 -26.25 -10.51
N GLY A 74 -7.40 -25.81 -9.40
CA GLY A 74 -6.66 -26.64 -8.46
C GLY A 74 -5.17 -26.78 -8.73
N HIS A 75 -4.61 -25.99 -9.64
CA HIS A 75 -3.16 -25.97 -9.87
C HIS A 75 -2.40 -25.31 -8.71
N PRO A 76 -1.31 -25.94 -8.18
CA PRO A 76 -0.41 -25.27 -7.27
C PRO A 76 0.33 -24.14 -7.97
N VAL A 77 -0.07 -22.90 -7.71
CA VAL A 77 0.62 -21.72 -8.23
C VAL A 77 1.79 -21.36 -7.32
N VAL A 78 2.98 -21.15 -7.91
CA VAL A 78 4.22 -20.87 -7.18
C VAL A 78 4.79 -19.51 -7.62
N PRO A 79 4.61 -18.46 -6.82
CA PRO A 79 5.19 -17.15 -7.12
C PRO A 79 6.71 -17.18 -6.99
N ILE A 80 7.42 -16.68 -8.01
CA ILE A 80 8.86 -16.49 -8.00
C ILE A 80 9.14 -14.99 -8.10
N HIS A 81 9.88 -14.46 -7.12
CA HIS A 81 10.13 -13.02 -7.04
C HIS A 81 10.93 -12.53 -8.27
N PRO A 82 10.59 -11.36 -8.87
CA PRO A 82 11.25 -10.81 -10.06
C PRO A 82 12.78 -10.73 -9.96
N ASN A 83 13.32 -10.42 -8.78
CA ASN A 83 14.77 -10.38 -8.56
C ASN A 83 15.44 -11.76 -8.72
N VAL A 84 14.75 -12.85 -8.35
CA VAL A 84 15.25 -14.22 -8.53
C VAL A 84 15.26 -14.55 -10.02
N VAL A 85 14.17 -14.27 -10.72
CA VAL A 85 14.05 -14.44 -12.19
C VAL A 85 15.15 -13.66 -12.90
N LYS A 86 15.33 -12.38 -12.57
CA LYS A 86 16.38 -11.53 -13.15
C LYS A 86 17.79 -12.07 -12.87
N ALA A 87 18.07 -12.49 -11.65
CA ALA A 87 19.39 -13.04 -11.27
C ALA A 87 19.69 -14.38 -11.92
N SER A 88 18.67 -15.15 -12.28
CA SER A 88 18.82 -16.47 -12.90
C SER A 88 18.97 -16.43 -14.42
N ARG A 89 18.58 -15.34 -15.10
CA ARG A 89 18.67 -15.21 -16.57
C ARG A 89 20.06 -15.51 -17.14
N PRO A 90 21.18 -15.04 -16.55
CA PRO A 90 22.50 -15.34 -17.10
C PRO A 90 22.86 -16.83 -17.15
N ARG A 91 22.23 -17.67 -16.32
CA ARG A 91 22.38 -19.13 -16.33
C ARG A 91 21.91 -19.76 -17.66
N TYR A 92 20.92 -19.13 -18.32
CA TYR A 92 20.30 -19.65 -19.54
C TYR A 92 20.77 -18.94 -20.80
N ARG A 93 21.15 -17.67 -20.70
CA ARG A 93 21.61 -16.84 -21.83
C ARG A 93 22.66 -15.85 -21.36
N ALA A 94 23.92 -16.12 -21.68
CA ALA A 94 25.05 -15.26 -21.31
C ALA A 94 24.88 -13.80 -21.79
N ALA A 95 24.23 -13.59 -22.95
CA ALA A 95 23.98 -12.28 -23.54
C ALA A 95 22.74 -11.55 -22.93
N GLY A 96 22.02 -12.14 -21.96
CA GLY A 96 20.90 -11.48 -21.27
C GLY A 96 19.66 -11.21 -22.10
N GLY A 97 19.48 -11.83 -23.26
CA GLY A 97 18.31 -11.63 -24.14
C GLY A 97 16.99 -11.97 -23.44
N LYS A 98 15.97 -11.10 -23.57
CA LYS A 98 14.63 -11.28 -23.05
C LYS A 98 13.68 -11.75 -24.15
N SER A 99 12.87 -12.78 -23.86
CA SER A 99 11.72 -13.18 -24.69
C SER A 99 10.71 -13.88 -23.80
N ASP A 100 9.41 -13.65 -24.02
CA ASP A 100 8.32 -14.23 -23.23
C ASP A 100 8.35 -15.77 -23.21
N ARG A 101 8.73 -16.40 -24.31
CA ARG A 101 8.99 -17.84 -24.39
C ARG A 101 10.15 -18.28 -23.48
N GLY A 102 11.23 -17.50 -23.46
CA GLY A 102 12.39 -17.76 -22.62
C GLY A 102 12.12 -17.52 -21.15
N ASP A 103 11.34 -16.51 -20.81
CA ASP A 103 10.99 -16.19 -19.42
C ASP A 103 10.00 -17.24 -18.86
N ALA A 104 9.04 -17.73 -19.65
CA ALA A 104 8.18 -18.85 -19.27
C ALA A 104 8.99 -20.15 -19.03
N TYR A 105 9.95 -20.47 -19.91
CA TYR A 105 10.86 -21.61 -19.69
C TYR A 105 11.69 -21.44 -18.44
N LEU A 106 12.27 -20.27 -18.22
CA LEU A 106 13.08 -19.95 -17.02
C LEU A 106 12.26 -20.14 -15.73
N LEU A 107 10.99 -19.69 -15.69
CA LEU A 107 10.09 -19.92 -14.56
C LEU A 107 9.84 -21.40 -14.32
N ALA A 108 9.56 -22.18 -15.39
CA ALA A 108 9.35 -23.61 -15.28
C ALA A 108 10.58 -24.35 -14.76
N ASP A 109 11.78 -24.02 -15.27
CA ASP A 109 13.02 -24.68 -14.86
C ASP A 109 13.47 -24.28 -13.46
N LEU A 110 13.26 -23.03 -13.04
CA LEU A 110 13.46 -22.61 -11.64
C LEU A 110 12.53 -23.40 -10.70
N LEU A 111 11.28 -23.61 -11.08
CA LEU A 111 10.36 -24.42 -10.29
C LEU A 111 10.81 -25.87 -10.22
N ARG A 112 11.33 -26.43 -11.30
CA ARG A 112 11.88 -27.79 -11.36
C ARG A 112 13.09 -27.97 -10.46
N THR A 113 14.07 -27.05 -10.55
CA THR A 113 15.37 -27.18 -9.87
C THR A 113 15.35 -26.70 -8.43
N ASP A 114 14.65 -25.62 -8.16
CA ASP A 114 14.63 -24.91 -6.87
C ASP A 114 13.25 -24.86 -6.21
N GLY A 115 12.29 -25.66 -6.68
CA GLY A 115 10.89 -25.64 -6.20
C GLY A 115 10.77 -25.81 -4.68
N HIS A 116 11.68 -26.55 -4.05
CA HIS A 116 11.75 -26.74 -2.59
C HIS A 116 12.02 -25.43 -1.82
N ARG A 117 12.52 -24.38 -2.47
CA ARG A 117 12.80 -23.04 -1.90
C ARG A 117 11.62 -22.09 -2.04
N PHE A 118 10.68 -22.39 -2.92
CA PHE A 118 9.53 -21.54 -3.20
C PHE A 118 8.28 -22.05 -2.50
N ARG A 119 7.40 -21.12 -2.14
CA ARG A 119 6.15 -21.47 -1.49
C ARG A 119 5.00 -21.39 -2.46
N ARG A 120 4.08 -22.32 -2.34
CA ARG A 120 2.81 -22.29 -3.07
C ARG A 120 1.99 -21.09 -2.61
N LEU A 121 1.30 -20.47 -3.56
CA LEU A 121 0.32 -19.43 -3.28
C LEU A 121 -0.88 -20.08 -2.58
N VAL A 122 -1.13 -19.63 -1.36
CA VAL A 122 -2.38 -19.91 -0.66
C VAL A 122 -3.23 -18.64 -0.74
N PRO A 123 -4.36 -18.67 -1.44
CA PRO A 123 -5.21 -17.49 -1.58
C PRO A 123 -5.82 -17.12 -0.23
N CYS A 124 -5.89 -15.81 0.05
CA CYS A 124 -6.67 -15.30 1.18
C CYS A 124 -8.17 -15.52 0.93
N SER A 125 -8.97 -15.44 2.00
CA SER A 125 -10.43 -15.42 1.90
C SER A 125 -10.94 -14.27 1.01
N ASP A 126 -12.18 -14.37 0.59
CA ASP A 126 -12.82 -13.35 -0.25
C ASP A 126 -12.97 -12.03 0.51
N GLU A 127 -13.28 -12.09 1.80
CA GLU A 127 -13.38 -10.94 2.70
C GLU A 127 -12.06 -10.17 2.79
N ILE A 128 -10.94 -10.87 2.88
CA ILE A 128 -9.60 -10.24 2.89
C ILE A 128 -9.23 -9.68 1.52
N LYS A 129 -9.62 -10.34 0.44
CA LYS A 129 -9.44 -9.80 -0.92
C LYS A 129 -10.27 -8.52 -1.11
N ALA A 130 -11.51 -8.50 -0.64
CA ALA A 130 -12.39 -7.33 -0.67
C ALA A 130 -11.82 -6.17 0.18
N LEU A 131 -11.41 -6.44 1.42
CA LEU A 131 -10.75 -5.45 2.28
C LEU A 131 -9.51 -4.87 1.60
N ARG A 132 -8.68 -5.72 0.99
CA ARG A 132 -7.48 -5.30 0.26
C ARG A 132 -7.80 -4.38 -0.91
N ALA A 133 -8.85 -4.68 -1.67
CA ALA A 133 -9.29 -3.84 -2.78
C ALA A 133 -9.73 -2.44 -2.28
N LEU A 134 -10.54 -2.38 -1.22
CA LEU A 134 -11.00 -1.13 -0.62
C LEU A 134 -9.84 -0.29 -0.08
N VAL A 135 -8.93 -0.92 0.70
CA VAL A 135 -7.77 -0.24 1.29
C VAL A 135 -6.85 0.32 0.22
N ARG A 136 -6.48 -0.48 -0.78
CA ARG A 136 -5.60 -0.03 -1.86
C ARG A 136 -6.24 1.03 -2.74
N GLY A 137 -7.54 0.90 -3.02
CA GLY A 137 -8.31 1.92 -3.75
C GLY A 137 -8.34 3.24 -3.00
N ARG A 138 -8.67 3.22 -1.70
CA ARG A 138 -8.64 4.41 -0.84
C ARG A 138 -7.27 5.06 -0.81
N ASP A 139 -6.20 4.29 -0.62
CA ASP A 139 -4.83 4.82 -0.57
C ASP A 139 -4.41 5.46 -1.91
N ALA A 140 -4.84 4.91 -3.03
CA ALA A 140 -4.65 5.51 -4.35
C ALA A 140 -5.38 6.87 -4.47
N LEU A 141 -6.63 6.96 -4.02
CA LEU A 141 -7.38 8.23 -4.02
C LEU A 141 -6.76 9.26 -3.07
N VAL A 142 -6.25 8.85 -1.91
CA VAL A 142 -5.52 9.75 -0.98
C VAL A 142 -4.26 10.31 -1.64
N ALA A 143 -3.53 9.50 -2.39
CA ALA A 143 -2.36 9.97 -3.14
C ALA A 143 -2.75 11.00 -4.22
N GLN A 144 -3.83 10.76 -4.97
CA GLN A 144 -4.34 11.71 -5.97
C GLN A 144 -4.83 13.01 -5.32
N ARG A 145 -5.54 12.93 -4.19
CA ARG A 145 -5.96 14.10 -3.41
C ARG A 145 -4.77 14.99 -3.06
N LEU A 146 -3.65 14.42 -2.59
CA LEU A 146 -2.45 15.18 -2.25
C LEU A 146 -1.85 15.90 -3.46
N VAL A 147 -1.76 15.22 -4.61
CA VAL A 147 -1.26 15.82 -5.85
C VAL A 147 -2.12 17.01 -6.28
N LEU A 148 -3.45 16.82 -6.32
CA LEU A 148 -4.38 17.88 -6.75
C LEU A 148 -4.46 19.03 -5.74
N ALA A 149 -4.36 18.75 -4.43
CA ALA A 149 -4.30 19.78 -3.40
C ALA A 149 -3.05 20.66 -3.54
N ASN A 150 -1.90 20.06 -3.82
CA ASN A 150 -0.66 20.81 -4.10
C ASN A 150 -0.77 21.63 -5.39
N GLN A 151 -1.41 21.08 -6.42
CA GLN A 151 -1.66 21.80 -7.68
C GLN A 151 -2.60 22.99 -7.47
N LEU A 152 -3.68 22.81 -6.72
CA LEU A 152 -4.60 23.91 -6.37
C LEU A 152 -3.87 25.01 -5.55
N ARG A 153 -3.05 24.59 -4.57
CA ARG A 153 -2.25 25.56 -3.79
C ARG A 153 -1.31 26.36 -4.67
N ALA A 154 -0.52 25.69 -5.52
CA ALA A 154 0.41 26.34 -6.43
C ALA A 154 -0.29 27.31 -7.41
N LEU A 155 -1.46 26.92 -7.90
CA LEU A 155 -2.28 27.78 -8.75
C LEU A 155 -2.71 29.05 -7.99
N LEU A 156 -3.28 28.91 -6.79
CA LEU A 156 -3.71 30.05 -5.97
C LEU A 156 -2.54 30.94 -5.57
N ASP A 157 -1.41 30.37 -5.18
CA ASP A 157 -0.20 31.12 -4.82
C ASP A 157 0.30 32.00 -5.99
N SER A 158 0.00 31.60 -7.24
CA SER A 158 0.43 32.33 -8.43
C SER A 158 -0.37 33.60 -8.73
N PHE A 159 -1.60 33.74 -8.19
CA PHE A 159 -2.43 34.92 -8.50
C PHE A 159 -3.34 35.35 -7.34
N TRP A 160 -3.62 34.48 -6.36
CA TRP A 160 -4.47 34.80 -5.21
C TRP A 160 -4.04 34.05 -3.94
N PRO A 161 -2.86 34.33 -3.41
CA PRO A 161 -2.28 33.62 -2.27
C PRO A 161 -3.12 33.74 -0.98
N GLY A 162 -3.94 34.78 -0.84
CA GLY A 162 -4.87 34.92 0.29
C GLY A 162 -5.86 33.78 0.42
N ALA A 163 -6.35 33.28 -0.70
CA ALA A 163 -7.27 32.13 -0.69
C ALA A 163 -6.58 30.83 -0.27
N ALA A 164 -5.30 30.66 -0.59
CA ALA A 164 -4.52 29.51 -0.13
C ALA A 164 -4.20 29.58 1.37
N ALA A 165 -4.16 30.80 1.93
CA ALA A 165 -3.77 31.06 3.32
C ALA A 165 -4.95 31.10 4.31
N ILE A 166 -6.20 31.33 3.86
CA ILE A 166 -7.33 31.62 4.76
C ILE A 166 -7.62 30.46 5.73
N PHE A 167 -7.64 29.20 5.26
CA PHE A 167 -7.86 28.00 6.06
C PHE A 167 -6.55 27.24 6.29
N ALA A 168 -6.55 26.29 7.23
CA ALA A 168 -5.36 25.49 7.51
C ALA A 168 -5.04 24.52 6.36
N ASP A 169 -6.08 23.81 5.90
CA ASP A 169 -5.96 22.80 4.86
C ASP A 169 -6.74 23.22 3.62
N ILE A 170 -6.06 23.36 2.49
CA ILE A 170 -6.63 23.82 1.22
C ILE A 170 -7.68 22.85 0.66
N ASP A 171 -7.59 21.59 1.00
CA ASP A 171 -8.49 20.52 0.57
C ASP A 171 -9.54 20.13 1.62
N SER A 172 -9.68 20.96 2.69
CA SER A 172 -10.80 20.83 3.61
C SER A 172 -12.12 21.21 2.94
N PRO A 173 -13.27 20.61 3.33
CA PRO A 173 -14.57 20.91 2.71
C PRO A 173 -14.90 22.41 2.68
N ILE A 174 -14.58 23.12 3.76
CA ILE A 174 -14.82 24.57 3.83
C ILE A 174 -13.89 25.38 2.92
N ALA A 175 -12.62 24.98 2.79
CA ALA A 175 -11.67 25.65 1.90
C ALA A 175 -12.10 25.47 0.43
N LEU A 176 -12.45 24.25 0.05
CA LEU A 176 -12.96 23.94 -1.30
C LEU A 176 -14.25 24.70 -1.61
N ALA A 177 -15.19 24.76 -0.67
CA ALA A 177 -16.39 25.54 -0.82
C ALA A 177 -16.10 27.04 -0.98
N PHE A 178 -15.09 27.54 -0.25
CA PHE A 178 -14.67 28.94 -0.32
C PHE A 178 -14.12 29.29 -1.71
N VAL A 179 -13.14 28.54 -2.20
CA VAL A 179 -12.52 28.82 -3.51
C VAL A 179 -13.47 28.57 -4.69
N ARG A 180 -14.44 27.67 -4.54
CA ARG A 180 -15.52 27.52 -5.53
C ARG A 180 -16.44 28.73 -5.59
N ARG A 181 -16.78 29.32 -4.43
CA ARG A 181 -17.64 30.48 -4.33
C ARG A 181 -16.92 31.77 -4.71
N TYR A 182 -15.65 31.88 -4.34
CA TYR A 182 -14.78 33.03 -4.56
C TYR A 182 -13.50 32.56 -5.26
N PRO A 183 -13.52 32.33 -6.59
CA PRO A 183 -12.37 31.76 -7.30
C PRO A 183 -11.28 32.77 -7.69
N THR A 184 -11.59 34.07 -7.60
CA THR A 184 -10.66 35.16 -7.95
C THR A 184 -10.63 36.23 -6.85
N PRO A 185 -9.58 37.07 -6.77
CA PRO A 185 -9.53 38.21 -5.85
C PRO A 185 -10.77 39.13 -5.98
N ASP A 186 -11.22 39.42 -7.19
CA ASP A 186 -12.36 40.29 -7.45
C ASP A 186 -13.67 39.74 -6.95
N SER A 187 -13.88 38.43 -7.10
CA SER A 187 -15.06 37.75 -6.55
C SER A 187 -15.16 37.88 -5.03
N ALA A 188 -14.03 38.05 -4.34
CA ALA A 188 -13.91 38.26 -2.90
C ALA A 188 -13.72 39.72 -2.46
N ALA A 189 -13.64 40.67 -3.38
CA ALA A 189 -13.32 42.07 -3.06
C ALA A 189 -14.28 42.71 -2.04
N ARG A 190 -15.58 42.35 -2.12
CA ARG A 190 -16.63 42.84 -1.19
C ARG A 190 -16.85 41.94 0.02
N LEU A 191 -15.89 41.04 0.33
CA LEU A 191 -16.02 40.13 1.46
C LEU A 191 -15.76 40.88 2.77
N ALA A 192 -16.77 40.88 3.66
CA ALA A 192 -16.69 41.50 4.96
C ALA A 192 -16.88 40.41 6.06
N GLU A 193 -16.51 40.74 7.30
CA GLU A 193 -16.56 39.84 8.44
C GLU A 193 -17.93 39.15 8.60
N LYS A 194 -19.04 39.91 8.45
CA LYS A 194 -20.39 39.37 8.52
C LYS A 194 -20.64 38.24 7.52
N ARG A 195 -20.11 38.37 6.29
CA ARG A 195 -20.22 37.35 5.24
C ARG A 195 -19.36 36.13 5.53
N ILE A 196 -18.13 36.32 6.05
CA ILE A 196 -17.29 35.21 6.49
C ILE A 196 -17.93 34.46 7.64
N LYS A 197 -18.50 35.17 8.63
CA LYS A 197 -19.21 34.57 9.77
C LYS A 197 -20.39 33.70 9.28
N ALA A 198 -21.20 34.21 8.35
CA ALA A 198 -22.31 33.45 7.76
C ALA A 198 -21.79 32.22 6.98
N PHE A 199 -20.70 32.36 6.22
CA PHE A 199 -20.07 31.25 5.50
C PHE A 199 -19.54 30.18 6.45
N MET A 200 -18.86 30.56 7.54
CA MET A 200 -18.41 29.63 8.58
C MET A 200 -19.56 28.84 9.19
N ALA A 201 -20.67 29.50 9.51
CA ALA A 201 -21.85 28.85 10.05
C ALA A 201 -22.47 27.87 9.04
N GLN A 202 -22.60 28.27 7.78
CA GLN A 202 -23.14 27.41 6.69
C GLN A 202 -22.31 26.14 6.49
N HIS A 203 -20.99 26.21 6.68
CA HIS A 203 -20.06 25.09 6.46
C HIS A 203 -19.57 24.44 7.76
N SER A 204 -20.27 24.67 8.89
CA SER A 204 -19.96 24.05 10.19
C SER A 204 -18.48 24.15 10.56
N TYR A 205 -17.91 25.34 10.45
CA TYR A 205 -16.50 25.58 10.72
C TYR A 205 -16.14 25.22 12.16
N CYS A 206 -15.28 24.21 12.32
CA CYS A 206 -14.81 23.72 13.61
C CYS A 206 -13.41 24.23 14.00
N GLY A 207 -12.82 25.11 13.20
CA GLY A 207 -11.51 25.70 13.48
C GLY A 207 -11.58 26.74 14.62
N ARG A 208 -10.42 27.10 15.14
CA ARG A 208 -10.29 28.01 16.31
C ARG A 208 -10.28 29.49 15.93
N ARG A 209 -10.22 29.85 14.63
CA ARG A 209 -10.08 31.24 14.18
C ARG A 209 -11.44 31.91 14.09
N THR A 210 -11.48 33.17 14.46
CA THR A 210 -12.65 34.03 14.30
C THR A 210 -12.81 34.49 12.84
N ALA A 211 -13.97 34.99 12.48
CA ALA A 211 -14.23 35.56 11.15
C ALA A 211 -13.31 36.75 10.82
N SER A 212 -13.01 37.57 11.83
CA SER A 212 -12.05 38.70 11.72
C SER A 212 -10.64 38.19 11.40
N GLU A 213 -10.15 37.19 12.11
CA GLU A 213 -8.82 36.60 11.86
C GLU A 213 -8.72 35.95 10.48
N LEU A 214 -9.77 35.25 10.02
CA LEU A 214 -9.80 34.69 8.66
C LEU A 214 -9.78 35.79 7.60
N LEU A 215 -10.52 36.88 7.80
CA LEU A 215 -10.51 38.03 6.90
C LEU A 215 -9.15 38.75 6.88
N ALA A 216 -8.52 38.88 8.05
CA ALA A 216 -7.17 39.46 8.17
C ALA A 216 -6.15 38.61 7.40
N ARG A 217 -6.20 37.27 7.54
CA ARG A 217 -5.33 36.34 6.79
C ARG A 217 -5.52 36.47 5.28
N LEU A 218 -6.77 36.55 4.82
CA LEU A 218 -7.09 36.71 3.40
C LEU A 218 -6.49 37.99 2.84
N ARG A 219 -6.53 39.11 3.62
CA ARG A 219 -6.08 40.43 3.19
C ARG A 219 -4.60 40.70 3.40
N SER A 220 -3.94 40.00 4.32
CA SER A 220 -2.51 40.18 4.61
C SER A 220 -1.60 39.49 3.59
N ALA A 221 -2.15 38.63 2.73
CA ALA A 221 -1.39 37.99 1.67
C ALA A 221 -1.00 39.01 0.58
N PRO A 222 0.13 38.83 -0.11
CA PRO A 222 0.52 39.68 -1.23
C PRO A 222 -0.59 39.77 -2.29
N PRO A 223 -0.84 40.94 -2.87
CA PRO A 223 -1.78 41.06 -3.98
C PRO A 223 -1.25 40.31 -5.20
N GLY A 224 -2.13 39.62 -5.91
CA GLY A 224 -1.81 39.04 -7.23
C GLY A 224 -1.63 40.18 -8.26
N LEU A 225 -0.76 39.92 -9.23
CA LEU A 225 -0.50 40.84 -10.33
C LEU A 225 -1.03 40.32 -11.68
N ALA A 226 -1.86 39.31 -11.69
CA ALA A 226 -2.51 38.78 -12.88
C ALA A 226 -3.49 39.81 -13.46
N GLY A 227 -3.48 40.00 -14.77
CA GLY A 227 -4.50 40.80 -15.46
C GLY A 227 -5.85 40.07 -15.47
N ASP A 228 -6.94 40.81 -15.79
CA ASP A 228 -8.31 40.30 -15.67
C ASP A 228 -8.56 38.99 -16.43
N SER A 229 -8.12 38.87 -17.66
CA SER A 229 -8.29 37.66 -18.48
C SER A 229 -7.51 36.46 -17.91
N GLU A 230 -6.33 36.68 -17.35
CA GLU A 230 -5.52 35.66 -16.69
C GLU A 230 -6.18 35.23 -15.39
N ALA A 231 -6.67 36.16 -14.59
CA ALA A 231 -7.35 35.90 -13.33
C ALA A 231 -8.63 35.08 -13.55
N ASP A 232 -9.41 35.42 -14.59
CA ASP A 232 -10.63 34.70 -14.95
C ASP A 232 -10.32 33.26 -15.38
N ALA A 233 -9.34 33.06 -16.27
CA ALA A 233 -8.92 31.72 -16.71
C ALA A 233 -8.42 30.87 -15.53
N LYS A 234 -7.59 31.45 -14.64
CA LYS A 234 -7.15 30.79 -13.41
C LYS A 234 -8.31 30.48 -12.45
N GLY A 235 -9.30 31.40 -12.37
CA GLY A 235 -10.52 31.19 -11.59
C GLY A 235 -11.34 29.99 -12.07
N GLU A 236 -11.43 29.76 -13.38
CA GLU A 236 -12.07 28.58 -13.96
C GLU A 236 -11.32 27.30 -13.57
N LEU A 237 -9.98 27.29 -13.65
CA LEU A 237 -9.15 26.17 -13.21
C LEU A 237 -9.30 25.89 -11.71
N VAL A 238 -9.38 26.95 -10.87
CA VAL A 238 -9.64 26.79 -9.42
C VAL A 238 -10.98 26.09 -9.18
N ARG A 239 -12.05 26.50 -9.89
CA ARG A 239 -13.37 25.83 -9.77
C ARG A 239 -13.30 24.37 -10.18
N ALA A 240 -12.63 24.05 -11.28
CA ALA A 240 -12.46 22.70 -11.79
C ALA A 240 -11.70 21.81 -10.79
N LEU A 241 -10.54 22.26 -10.31
CA LEU A 241 -9.73 21.52 -9.32
C LEU A 241 -10.50 21.34 -8.00
N ALA A 242 -11.18 22.38 -7.52
CA ALA A 242 -11.97 22.30 -6.30
C ALA A 242 -13.17 21.33 -6.42
N ALA A 243 -13.78 21.23 -7.60
CA ALA A 243 -14.85 20.27 -7.86
C ALA A 243 -14.33 18.82 -7.80
N ILE A 244 -13.21 18.53 -8.47
CA ILE A 244 -12.58 17.22 -8.44
C ILE A 244 -12.13 16.84 -7.02
N LEU A 245 -11.49 17.76 -6.30
CA LEU A 245 -11.08 17.55 -4.91
C LEU A 245 -12.27 17.29 -3.98
N THR A 246 -13.38 17.99 -4.17
CA THR A 246 -14.60 17.76 -3.39
C THR A 246 -15.10 16.33 -3.57
N ALA A 247 -15.15 15.85 -4.81
CA ALA A 247 -15.57 14.48 -5.11
C ALA A 247 -14.59 13.47 -4.48
N LEU A 248 -13.28 13.68 -4.60
CA LEU A 248 -12.26 12.82 -3.99
C LEU A 248 -12.37 12.76 -2.46
N VAL A 249 -12.54 13.90 -1.80
CA VAL A 249 -12.70 13.96 -0.33
C VAL A 249 -13.93 13.17 0.11
N THR A 250 -15.06 13.32 -0.60
CA THR A 250 -16.29 12.56 -0.33
C THR A 250 -16.06 11.06 -0.50
N GLN A 251 -15.51 10.63 -1.63
CA GLN A 251 -15.28 9.21 -1.90
C GLN A 251 -14.28 8.58 -0.92
N ILE A 252 -13.23 9.30 -0.54
CA ILE A 252 -12.29 8.85 0.50
C ILE A 252 -13.00 8.67 1.84
N ALA A 253 -13.90 9.56 2.21
CA ALA A 253 -14.68 9.45 3.46
C ALA A 253 -15.61 8.22 3.43
N GLU A 254 -16.33 7.99 2.34
CA GLU A 254 -17.21 6.82 2.16
C GLU A 254 -16.42 5.51 2.22
N LEU A 255 -15.31 5.41 1.50
CA LEU A 255 -14.42 4.23 1.56
C LEU A 255 -13.83 4.04 2.95
N THR A 256 -13.46 5.12 3.64
CA THR A 256 -12.97 5.07 5.02
C THR A 256 -14.02 4.46 5.95
N SER A 257 -15.27 4.94 5.90
CA SER A 257 -16.37 4.40 6.70
C SER A 257 -16.62 2.92 6.42
N ARG A 258 -16.61 2.53 5.14
CA ARG A 258 -16.78 1.13 4.75
C ARG A 258 -15.64 0.23 5.24
N ILE A 259 -14.39 0.69 5.14
CA ILE A 259 -13.21 -0.04 5.65
C ILE A 259 -13.31 -0.19 7.17
N GLU A 260 -13.69 0.87 7.90
CA GLU A 260 -13.83 0.84 9.35
C GLU A 260 -14.92 -0.10 9.84
N HIS A 261 -16.01 -0.23 9.09
CA HIS A 261 -17.04 -1.22 9.35
C HIS A 261 -16.52 -2.63 9.10
N THR A 262 -15.98 -2.89 7.91
CA THR A 262 -15.46 -4.21 7.52
C THR A 262 -14.40 -4.73 8.50
N ILE A 263 -13.41 -3.90 8.89
CA ILE A 263 -12.36 -4.33 9.81
C ILE A 263 -12.90 -4.69 11.19
N GLY A 264 -14.00 -4.07 11.63
CA GLY A 264 -14.65 -4.36 12.91
C GLY A 264 -15.35 -5.73 12.94
N GLU A 265 -15.83 -6.21 11.79
CA GLU A 265 -16.51 -7.49 11.67
C GLU A 265 -15.53 -8.67 11.53
N LEU A 266 -14.33 -8.43 10.99
CA LEU A 266 -13.33 -9.47 10.78
C LEU A 266 -12.66 -9.89 12.11
N PRO A 267 -12.57 -11.19 12.45
CA PRO A 267 -11.90 -11.67 13.66
C PRO A 267 -10.46 -11.16 13.77
N ASP A 268 -9.69 -11.22 12.69
CA ASP A 268 -8.31 -10.72 12.63
C ASP A 268 -8.25 -9.19 12.73
N GLY A 269 -9.28 -8.51 12.26
CA GLY A 269 -9.46 -7.06 12.43
C GLY A 269 -9.60 -6.68 13.88
N GLN A 270 -10.37 -7.45 14.66
CA GLN A 270 -10.52 -7.23 16.10
C GLN A 270 -9.21 -7.45 16.87
N ILE A 271 -8.37 -8.38 16.41
CA ILE A 271 -7.02 -8.57 16.96
C ILE A 271 -6.17 -7.33 16.70
N LEU A 272 -6.11 -6.87 15.46
CA LEU A 272 -5.24 -5.75 15.07
C LEU A 272 -5.70 -4.40 15.64
N THR A 273 -7.00 -4.18 15.75
CA THR A 273 -7.56 -2.95 16.37
C THR A 273 -7.38 -2.90 17.88
N SER A 274 -7.07 -4.02 18.56
CA SER A 274 -6.78 -4.07 19.98
C SER A 274 -5.40 -3.48 20.34
N PHE A 275 -4.52 -3.28 19.37
CA PHE A 275 -3.20 -2.72 19.62
C PHE A 275 -3.27 -1.21 19.89
N PRO A 276 -2.33 -0.67 20.72
CA PRO A 276 -2.37 0.72 21.15
C PRO A 276 -2.23 1.68 19.97
N ARG A 277 -3.21 2.55 19.77
CA ARG A 277 -3.27 3.52 18.67
C ARG A 277 -3.15 2.93 17.25
N ALA A 278 -3.45 1.65 17.06
CA ALA A 278 -3.51 1.09 15.72
C ALA A 278 -4.56 1.82 14.86
N GLY A 279 -5.72 2.13 15.45
CA GLY A 279 -6.84 2.70 14.71
C GLY A 279 -7.40 1.73 13.67
N ARG A 280 -8.60 1.98 13.18
CA ARG A 280 -9.27 1.05 12.25
C ARG A 280 -8.60 1.02 10.87
N ILE A 281 -8.24 2.18 10.35
CA ILE A 281 -7.64 2.28 9.00
C ILE A 281 -6.24 1.65 8.97
N CYS A 282 -5.38 1.96 9.96
CA CYS A 282 -4.04 1.36 10.00
C CYS A 282 -4.10 -0.16 10.23
N ALA A 283 -4.99 -0.64 11.10
CA ALA A 283 -5.25 -2.07 11.29
C ALA A 283 -5.72 -2.74 9.98
N ALA A 284 -6.62 -2.07 9.22
CA ALA A 284 -7.08 -2.55 7.93
C ALA A 284 -5.96 -2.60 6.89
N GLN A 285 -5.08 -1.59 6.85
CA GLN A 285 -3.91 -1.58 5.97
C GLN A 285 -2.95 -2.73 6.29
N ILE A 286 -2.71 -2.99 7.58
CA ILE A 286 -1.88 -4.12 8.01
C ILE A 286 -2.54 -5.44 7.58
N LEU A 287 -3.83 -5.66 7.89
CA LEU A 287 -4.53 -6.89 7.58
C LEU A 287 -4.65 -7.16 6.08
N ALA A 288 -4.91 -6.12 5.29
CA ALA A 288 -5.00 -6.22 3.84
C ALA A 288 -3.71 -6.79 3.19
N GLU A 289 -2.55 -6.48 3.76
CA GLU A 289 -1.26 -6.95 3.24
C GLU A 289 -0.76 -8.22 3.97
N LEU A 290 -1.07 -8.38 5.25
CA LEU A 290 -0.78 -9.59 6.04
C LEU A 290 -1.59 -10.79 5.53
N GLY A 291 -2.89 -10.60 5.34
CA GLY A 291 -3.84 -11.66 5.00
C GLY A 291 -4.30 -12.44 6.23
N ASP A 292 -5.03 -13.53 5.97
CA ASP A 292 -5.61 -14.43 6.97
C ASP A 292 -4.98 -15.84 6.95
N VAL A 293 -4.02 -16.06 6.05
CA VAL A 293 -3.31 -17.35 5.88
C VAL A 293 -2.07 -17.38 6.78
N ARG A 294 -2.18 -18.09 7.92
CA ARG A 294 -1.10 -18.19 8.94
C ARG A 294 0.17 -18.83 8.43
N GLU A 295 0.01 -19.83 7.60
CA GLU A 295 1.11 -20.59 6.99
C GLU A 295 2.00 -19.74 6.08
N ARG A 296 1.51 -18.59 5.64
CA ARG A 296 2.29 -17.63 4.87
C ARG A 296 3.49 -17.12 5.66
N PHE A 297 3.36 -16.98 6.97
CA PHE A 297 4.40 -16.47 7.87
C PHE A 297 4.60 -17.39 9.07
N PRO A 298 5.20 -18.60 8.90
CA PRO A 298 5.45 -19.52 10.00
C PRO A 298 6.44 -19.02 11.05
N ALA A 299 7.20 -17.97 10.74
CA ALA A 299 8.10 -17.30 11.68
C ALA A 299 7.98 -15.77 11.57
N GLU A 300 8.17 -15.08 12.69
CA GLU A 300 8.10 -13.62 12.78
C GLU A 300 9.11 -12.90 11.87
N ASP A 301 10.30 -13.51 11.67
CA ASP A 301 11.35 -12.96 10.81
C ASP A 301 10.92 -12.85 9.35
N GLN A 302 10.05 -13.74 8.89
CA GLN A 302 9.51 -13.70 7.54
C GLN A 302 8.53 -12.55 7.37
N LEU A 303 7.67 -12.32 8.36
CA LEU A 303 6.80 -11.14 8.38
C LEU A 303 7.61 -9.85 8.46
N ALA A 304 8.67 -9.82 9.28
CA ALA A 304 9.56 -8.67 9.38
C ALA A 304 10.32 -8.38 8.09
N ALA A 305 10.71 -9.42 7.36
CA ALA A 305 11.32 -9.31 6.04
C ALA A 305 10.33 -8.78 5.00
N GLU A 306 9.11 -9.32 4.97
CA GLU A 306 8.02 -8.85 4.10
C GLU A 306 7.66 -7.39 4.38
N ALA A 307 7.57 -7.00 5.66
CA ALA A 307 7.34 -5.63 6.09
C ALA A 307 8.57 -4.71 5.92
N GLY A 308 9.73 -5.25 5.55
CA GLY A 308 10.95 -4.48 5.35
C GLY A 308 11.48 -3.77 6.61
N VAL A 309 11.12 -4.26 7.79
CA VAL A 309 11.55 -3.67 9.07
C VAL A 309 12.73 -4.41 9.71
N CYS A 310 13.23 -5.47 9.06
CA CYS A 310 14.50 -6.08 9.40
C CYS A 310 15.57 -5.72 8.35
N PRO A 311 16.82 -5.45 8.76
CA PRO A 311 17.88 -5.10 7.85
C PRO A 311 18.34 -6.31 7.02
N VAL A 312 19.15 -6.03 6.00
CA VAL A 312 19.89 -7.06 5.24
C VAL A 312 21.35 -7.02 5.66
N THR A 313 21.88 -8.17 6.05
CA THR A 313 23.30 -8.29 6.35
C THR A 313 24.07 -8.58 5.06
N HIS A 314 25.10 -7.79 4.78
CA HIS A 314 26.11 -8.05 3.77
C HIS A 314 27.40 -8.43 4.47
N GLN A 315 27.90 -9.63 4.19
CA GLN A 315 29.16 -10.11 4.74
C GLN A 315 30.05 -10.61 3.61
N SER A 316 31.24 -10.07 3.52
CA SER A 316 32.27 -10.50 2.59
C SER A 316 33.63 -10.54 3.31
N GLY A 317 34.15 -11.72 3.51
CA GLY A 317 35.36 -11.95 4.28
C GLY A 317 35.26 -11.37 5.70
N LYS A 318 36.15 -10.46 6.06
CA LYS A 318 36.17 -9.79 7.38
C LYS A 318 35.20 -8.60 7.51
N ARG A 319 34.61 -8.15 6.41
CA ARG A 319 33.68 -7.01 6.43
C ARG A 319 32.26 -7.51 6.62
N ARG A 320 31.58 -6.98 7.66
CA ARG A 320 30.16 -7.19 7.89
C ARG A 320 29.46 -5.84 7.92
N GLY A 321 28.55 -5.63 6.99
CA GLY A 321 27.71 -4.43 6.90
C GLY A 321 26.23 -4.78 7.08
N VAL A 322 25.45 -3.82 7.54
CA VAL A 322 24.00 -3.93 7.68
C VAL A 322 23.36 -2.81 6.89
N VAL A 323 22.54 -3.16 5.92
CA VAL A 323 21.91 -2.20 5.02
C VAL A 323 20.38 -2.25 5.10
N PHE A 324 19.77 -1.17 4.67
CA PHE A 324 18.31 -1.07 4.60
C PHE A 324 17.73 -2.09 3.61
N ARG A 325 16.63 -2.75 3.99
CA ARG A 325 15.94 -3.70 3.12
C ARG A 325 15.02 -2.96 2.16
N TRP A 326 15.39 -2.86 0.90
CA TRP A 326 14.56 -2.26 -0.14
C TRP A 326 13.48 -3.22 -0.66
N ALA A 327 13.85 -4.48 -0.90
CA ALA A 327 12.93 -5.52 -1.38
C ALA A 327 11.98 -5.96 -0.26
N CYS A 328 10.75 -5.45 -0.28
CA CYS A 328 9.70 -5.75 0.69
C CYS A 328 8.33 -5.32 0.16
N ASN A 329 7.28 -5.63 0.89
CA ASN A 329 5.96 -5.04 0.69
C ASN A 329 5.92 -3.61 1.24
N HIS A 330 6.01 -2.62 0.35
CA HIS A 330 6.06 -1.20 0.73
C HIS A 330 4.80 -0.71 1.44
N ARG A 331 3.60 -1.26 1.11
CA ARG A 331 2.34 -0.92 1.78
C ARG A 331 2.33 -1.43 3.21
N LEU A 332 2.75 -2.68 3.41
CA LEU A 332 2.87 -3.25 4.74
C LEU A 332 3.91 -2.49 5.58
N ARG A 333 5.05 -2.11 4.99
CA ARG A 333 6.05 -1.27 5.67
C ARG A 333 5.44 0.05 6.13
N ALA A 334 4.77 0.76 5.24
CA ALA A 334 4.15 2.04 5.56
C ALA A 334 3.14 1.91 6.71
N ALA A 335 2.26 0.90 6.65
CA ALA A 335 1.27 0.66 7.69
C ALA A 335 1.91 0.31 9.04
N ILE A 336 2.89 -0.60 9.08
CA ILE A 336 3.55 -1.02 10.31
C ILE A 336 4.42 0.11 10.90
N THR A 337 5.09 0.91 10.08
CA THR A 337 5.87 2.05 10.59
C THR A 337 4.97 3.18 11.09
N CYS A 338 3.86 3.46 10.44
CA CYS A 338 2.84 4.39 10.91
C CYS A 338 2.26 3.93 12.26
N PHE A 339 1.87 2.67 12.37
CA PHE A 339 1.41 2.07 13.62
C PHE A 339 2.47 2.21 14.74
N ALA A 340 3.71 1.84 14.45
CA ALA A 340 4.79 1.90 15.43
C ALA A 340 5.02 3.32 15.92
N ASP A 341 5.05 4.31 15.04
CA ASP A 341 5.22 5.71 15.42
C ASP A 341 4.08 6.22 16.29
N ASN A 342 2.83 5.92 15.94
CA ASN A 342 1.66 6.29 16.72
C ASN A 342 1.64 5.62 18.12
N SER A 343 2.05 4.36 18.21
CA SER A 343 1.99 3.56 19.43
C SER A 343 2.85 4.12 20.57
N ARG A 344 3.98 4.78 20.26
CA ARG A 344 4.89 5.37 21.27
C ARG A 344 4.24 6.46 22.13
N HIS A 345 3.12 7.03 21.67
CA HIS A 345 2.39 8.06 22.40
C HIS A 345 1.41 7.50 23.46
N SER A 346 1.19 6.17 23.48
CA SER A 346 0.25 5.55 24.42
C SER A 346 0.77 4.26 25.06
N SER A 347 1.88 3.72 24.59
CA SER A 347 2.51 2.52 25.13
C SER A 347 3.87 2.89 25.75
N PRO A 348 4.04 2.80 27.09
CA PRO A 348 5.33 3.06 27.75
C PRO A 348 6.46 2.16 27.22
N TRP A 349 6.14 0.89 26.91
CA TRP A 349 7.09 -0.03 26.27
C TRP A 349 7.57 0.44 24.90
N ALA A 350 6.65 0.92 24.07
CA ALA A 350 7.00 1.44 22.75
C ALA A 350 7.82 2.73 22.86
N ALA A 351 7.43 3.62 23.77
CA ALA A 351 8.17 4.85 24.06
C ALA A 351 9.61 4.56 24.51
N ASP A 352 9.80 3.60 25.43
CA ASP A 352 11.11 3.20 25.91
C ASP A 352 12.04 2.65 24.79
N ILE A 353 11.52 1.75 23.93
CA ILE A 353 12.29 1.24 22.78
C ILE A 353 12.71 2.39 21.84
N TYR A 354 11.77 3.30 21.54
CA TYR A 354 12.04 4.44 20.68
C TYR A 354 13.09 5.37 21.31
N GLN A 355 12.96 5.73 22.60
CA GLN A 355 13.89 6.61 23.30
C GLN A 355 15.29 6.00 23.42
N ARG A 356 15.39 4.70 23.72
CA ARG A 356 16.68 3.98 23.70
C ARG A 356 17.34 4.00 22.31
N ALA A 357 16.57 3.90 21.24
CA ALA A 357 17.10 4.04 19.89
C ALA A 357 17.61 5.46 19.61
N LYS A 358 16.83 6.47 20.02
CA LYS A 358 17.25 7.89 19.94
C LYS A 358 18.52 8.16 20.75
N GLY A 359 18.62 7.62 21.97
CA GLY A 359 19.81 7.75 22.84
C GLY A 359 21.07 7.12 22.26
N ARG A 360 20.94 6.13 21.35
CA ARG A 360 22.06 5.57 20.56
C ARG A 360 22.42 6.38 19.32
N GLY A 361 21.82 7.55 19.09
CA GLY A 361 22.07 8.41 17.95
C GLY A 361 21.28 8.06 16.69
N CYS A 362 20.28 7.17 16.75
CA CYS A 362 19.44 6.90 15.60
C CYS A 362 18.58 8.12 15.26
N ASP A 363 18.43 8.42 13.96
CA ASP A 363 17.44 9.38 13.50
C ASP A 363 16.00 8.88 13.76
N HIS A 364 15.00 9.75 13.57
CA HIS A 364 13.61 9.38 13.82
C HIS A 364 13.14 8.19 12.95
N PRO A 365 13.33 8.16 11.63
CA PRO A 365 12.92 7.03 10.80
C PRO A 365 13.58 5.71 11.20
N HIS A 366 14.84 5.73 11.63
CA HIS A 366 15.54 4.54 12.07
C HIS A 366 15.00 4.04 13.42
N ALA A 367 14.80 4.94 14.39
CA ALA A 367 14.22 4.61 15.69
C ALA A 367 12.81 4.00 15.56
N VAL A 368 11.98 4.56 14.66
CA VAL A 368 10.64 4.00 14.33
C VAL A 368 10.76 2.61 13.70
N ARG A 369 11.71 2.34 12.80
CA ARG A 369 11.91 1.00 12.24
C ARG A 369 12.35 -0.04 13.29
N ILE A 370 13.19 0.36 14.24
CA ILE A 370 13.57 -0.51 15.38
C ILE A 370 12.33 -0.87 16.19
N LEU A 371 11.50 0.12 16.51
CA LEU A 371 10.24 -0.09 17.22
C LEU A 371 9.27 -0.96 16.39
N ALA A 372 9.15 -0.69 15.09
CA ALA A 372 8.33 -1.47 14.17
C ALA A 372 8.76 -2.95 14.13
N ARG A 373 10.07 -3.23 14.14
CA ARG A 373 10.58 -4.60 14.23
C ARG A 373 10.17 -5.29 15.55
N ALA A 374 10.21 -4.56 16.66
CA ALA A 374 9.76 -5.09 17.95
C ALA A 374 8.25 -5.37 17.93
N TRP A 375 7.44 -4.47 17.37
CA TRP A 375 6.01 -4.66 17.24
C TRP A 375 5.62 -5.81 16.32
N VAL A 376 6.35 -6.04 15.22
CA VAL A 376 6.08 -7.17 14.31
C VAL A 376 6.10 -8.50 15.05
N ARG A 377 7.01 -8.69 16.02
CA ARG A 377 7.06 -9.89 16.85
C ARG A 377 5.78 -10.07 17.67
N VAL A 378 5.31 -9.01 18.33
CA VAL A 378 4.10 -9.04 19.15
C VAL A 378 2.85 -9.23 18.29
N LEU A 379 2.78 -8.51 17.17
CA LEU A 379 1.68 -8.59 16.20
C LEU A 379 1.58 -9.99 15.60
N TRP A 380 2.71 -10.53 15.13
CA TRP A 380 2.77 -11.87 14.57
C TRP A 380 2.26 -12.92 15.57
N ARG A 381 2.71 -12.84 16.82
CA ARG A 381 2.31 -13.78 17.86
C ARG A 381 0.81 -13.68 18.17
N ALA A 382 0.28 -12.47 18.37
CA ALA A 382 -1.14 -12.25 18.60
C ALA A 382 -2.01 -12.76 17.45
N TRP A 383 -1.57 -12.49 16.20
CA TRP A 383 -2.25 -12.95 14.99
C TRP A 383 -2.18 -14.48 14.84
N GLN A 384 -1.02 -15.12 15.07
CA GLN A 384 -0.88 -16.58 15.03
C GLN A 384 -1.76 -17.27 16.08
N ASP A 385 -1.76 -16.76 17.31
CA ASP A 385 -2.51 -17.32 18.43
C ASP A 385 -4.01 -16.95 18.41
N ARG A 386 -4.43 -16.10 17.46
CA ARG A 386 -5.80 -15.55 17.36
C ARG A 386 -6.26 -14.88 18.66
N THR A 387 -5.36 -14.17 19.32
CA THR A 387 -5.62 -13.48 20.60
C THR A 387 -5.50 -11.98 20.43
N ARG A 388 -6.30 -11.22 21.17
CA ARG A 388 -6.16 -9.76 21.26
C ARG A 388 -4.84 -9.40 21.93
N TYR A 389 -4.35 -8.19 21.63
CA TYR A 389 -3.17 -7.65 22.28
C TYR A 389 -3.37 -7.55 23.81
N ASP A 390 -2.41 -8.05 24.55
CA ASP A 390 -2.35 -7.98 26.00
C ASP A 390 -0.98 -7.41 26.41
N PRO A 391 -0.92 -6.20 26.98
CA PRO A 391 0.33 -5.58 27.38
C PRO A 391 1.08 -6.33 28.50
N THR A 392 0.40 -7.20 29.23
CA THR A 392 1.03 -7.97 30.32
C THR A 392 1.87 -9.14 29.81
N ARG A 393 1.60 -9.64 28.59
CA ARG A 393 2.28 -10.79 27.98
C ARG A 393 3.68 -10.47 27.45
N HIS A 394 3.99 -9.22 27.16
CA HIS A 394 5.35 -8.83 26.79
C HIS A 394 5.99 -8.01 27.91
N ARG A 395 7.30 -8.23 28.12
CA ARG A 395 8.09 -7.70 29.25
C ARG A 395 8.08 -6.17 29.43
N GLY A 396 7.19 -5.46 28.79
CA GLY A 396 7.05 -4.00 28.84
C GLY A 396 6.21 -3.46 29.99
N SER A 397 5.53 -4.30 30.77
CA SER A 397 4.74 -3.83 31.92
C SER A 397 5.53 -3.78 33.21
N ARG A 398 6.84 -4.11 33.20
CA ARG A 398 7.72 -3.85 34.36
C ARG A 398 8.27 -2.41 34.26
N VAL A 399 7.40 -1.41 34.29
CA VAL A 399 7.79 -0.09 34.75
C VAL A 399 7.90 -0.20 36.23
N SER A 400 9.11 -0.10 36.72
CA SER A 400 9.49 0.03 38.14
C SER A 400 8.57 1.04 38.80
N THR A 401 7.68 0.58 39.66
CA THR A 401 7.21 1.39 40.79
C THR A 401 8.41 1.49 41.72
N ALA A 402 9.16 2.56 41.62
CA ALA A 402 10.11 3.07 42.61
C ALA A 402 9.85 4.56 42.78
#